data_dbeec141cff76e626f922cab9f2c9169
#
_entry.id   dbeec141cff76e626f922cab9f2c9169
#
_cell.length_a   1.000
_cell.length_b   1.000
_cell.length_c   1.000
_cell.angle_alpha   90.00
_cell.angle_beta   90.00
_cell.angle_gamma   90.00
#
_symmetry.space_group_name_H-M   'P 1'
#
loop_
_entity.id
_entity.type
_entity.pdbx_description
1 polymer ?
#
loop_
_entity_poly.entity_id
_entity_poly.type
_entity_poly.pdbx_seq_one_letter_code
_entity_poly.pdbx_strand_id
1 'polypeptide(L)'
;MDSGLYAAYTGLLARTQALDTAANNLANAGTVGFRAQRDYFRSVLAGSAGQTSASQVGDAVNDFGILGGNLIDQGQGTLTATGNPLDLALNGPGFFAIQASQGVQYTRDGGFTRSDTGVLQTMQGEPVLDANGQPITIPAGALSVASDGSISVTTAEGSAIAGKVGVFGFPADTDLVAQGANRFAAPDGVQPASVDAAIEQGSLEGANLDAVHGTMQLILVQRQAEMMQKALSVFNNDFNKTAAEDLGKV
;
A
#
# COMPACT_ATOMS: atom_id res chain seq x y z
N MET A 1 -19.03 -32.44 7.82
CA MET A 1 -17.63 -32.62 7.38
C MET A 1 -17.18 -31.56 6.41
N ASP A 2 -18.11 -30.94 5.66
CA ASP A 2 -17.78 -29.91 4.65
C ASP A 2 -17.26 -28.58 5.24
N SER A 3 -17.70 -28.21 6.44
CA SER A 3 -17.31 -26.93 7.09
C SER A 3 -15.82 -26.85 7.45
N GLY A 4 -15.23 -27.95 7.95
CA GLY A 4 -13.81 -27.99 8.29
C GLY A 4 -12.91 -27.95 7.05
N LEU A 5 -13.29 -28.64 5.99
CA LEU A 5 -12.57 -28.61 4.71
C LEU A 5 -12.66 -27.21 4.06
N TYR A 6 -13.85 -26.59 4.09
CA TYR A 6 -14.06 -25.24 3.61
C TYR A 6 -13.20 -24.22 4.38
N ALA A 7 -13.19 -24.29 5.72
CA ALA A 7 -12.35 -23.44 6.56
C ALA A 7 -10.84 -23.62 6.24
N ALA A 8 -10.40 -24.84 6.00
CA ALA A 8 -9.02 -25.12 5.63
C ALA A 8 -8.65 -24.58 4.24
N TYR A 9 -9.56 -24.64 3.25
CA TYR A 9 -9.36 -24.04 1.94
C TYR A 9 -9.35 -22.52 1.99
N THR A 10 -10.24 -21.89 2.75
CA THR A 10 -10.23 -20.43 2.94
C THR A 10 -8.96 -19.96 3.64
N GLY A 11 -8.49 -20.72 4.64
CA GLY A 11 -7.22 -20.48 5.30
C GLY A 11 -6.01 -20.59 4.34
N LEU A 12 -6.02 -21.59 3.44
CA LEU A 12 -4.97 -21.71 2.42
C LEU A 12 -5.02 -20.54 1.43
N LEU A 13 -6.21 -20.15 0.97
CA LEU A 13 -6.38 -18.99 0.07
C LEU A 13 -5.84 -17.71 0.73
N ALA A 14 -6.17 -17.48 1.99
CA ALA A 14 -5.66 -16.34 2.74
C ALA A 14 -4.12 -16.35 2.84
N ARG A 15 -3.49 -17.53 3.00
CA ARG A 15 -2.02 -17.66 3.03
C ARG A 15 -1.38 -17.45 1.66
N THR A 16 -2.01 -17.88 0.57
CA THR A 16 -1.52 -17.59 -0.78
C THR A 16 -1.59 -16.11 -1.08
N GLN A 17 -2.65 -15.43 -0.71
CA GLN A 17 -2.75 -13.96 -0.87
C GLN A 17 -1.71 -13.22 -0.03
N ALA A 18 -1.48 -13.66 1.23
CA ALA A 18 -0.42 -13.09 2.06
C ALA A 18 0.98 -13.31 1.45
N LEU A 19 1.20 -14.44 0.75
CA LEU A 19 2.44 -14.70 0.03
C LEU A 19 2.61 -13.74 -1.15
N ASP A 20 1.54 -13.50 -1.91
CA ASP A 20 1.55 -12.55 -3.03
C ASP A 20 1.84 -11.13 -2.54
N THR A 21 1.22 -10.71 -1.43
CA THR A 21 1.49 -9.41 -0.79
C THR A 21 2.94 -9.29 -0.33
N ALA A 22 3.48 -10.31 0.35
CA ALA A 22 4.87 -10.32 0.81
C ALA A 22 5.85 -10.29 -0.37
N ALA A 23 5.56 -11.03 -1.45
CA ALA A 23 6.37 -11.03 -2.67
C ALA A 23 6.35 -9.67 -3.37
N ASN A 24 5.18 -9.04 -3.48
CA ASN A 24 5.03 -7.70 -4.04
C ASN A 24 5.79 -6.66 -3.22
N ASN A 25 5.66 -6.69 -1.90
CA ASN A 25 6.39 -5.81 -0.99
C ASN A 25 7.91 -5.95 -1.17
N LEU A 26 8.41 -7.18 -1.21
CA LEU A 26 9.83 -7.45 -1.39
C LEU A 26 10.34 -6.98 -2.75
N ALA A 27 9.59 -7.25 -3.83
CA ALA A 27 9.94 -6.81 -5.19
C ALA A 27 10.06 -5.28 -5.29
N ASN A 28 9.32 -4.54 -4.47
CA ASN A 28 9.28 -3.08 -4.47
C ASN A 28 10.06 -2.45 -3.30
N ALA A 29 10.83 -3.24 -2.53
CA ALA A 29 11.60 -2.71 -1.39
C ALA A 29 12.67 -1.66 -1.79
N GLY A 30 13.11 -1.65 -3.05
CA GLY A 30 14.02 -0.64 -3.63
C GLY A 30 13.32 0.46 -4.42
N THR A 31 11.98 0.48 -4.47
CA THR A 31 11.24 1.42 -5.32
C THR A 31 10.95 2.71 -4.55
N VAL A 32 11.23 3.86 -5.16
CA VAL A 32 10.99 5.20 -4.58
C VAL A 32 9.51 5.38 -4.28
N GLY A 33 9.20 5.91 -3.10
CA GLY A 33 7.83 6.21 -2.69
C GLY A 33 6.93 4.99 -2.46
N PHE A 34 7.45 3.76 -2.55
CA PHE A 34 6.67 2.56 -2.33
C PHE A 34 6.18 2.47 -0.88
N ARG A 35 4.93 2.05 -0.72
CA ARG A 35 4.31 1.76 0.57
C ARG A 35 3.96 0.29 0.67
N ALA A 36 4.49 -0.36 1.69
CA ALA A 36 4.22 -1.77 1.94
C ALA A 36 2.73 -1.99 2.23
N GLN A 37 2.21 -3.07 1.70
CA GLN A 37 0.86 -3.53 1.99
C GLN A 37 0.91 -4.50 3.16
N ARG A 38 -0.09 -4.41 4.03
CA ARG A 38 -0.29 -5.32 5.16
C ARG A 38 -1.65 -5.98 5.01
N ASP A 39 -1.65 -7.30 5.06
CA ASP A 39 -2.89 -8.06 5.09
C ASP A 39 -3.53 -7.94 6.46
N TYR A 40 -4.83 -7.69 6.49
CA TYR A 40 -5.60 -7.80 7.71
C TYR A 40 -6.63 -8.93 7.60
N PHE A 41 -6.80 -9.67 8.70
CA PHE A 41 -7.74 -10.77 8.76
C PHE A 41 -9.00 -10.31 9.51
N ARG A 42 -10.16 -10.58 8.93
CA ARG A 42 -11.44 -10.41 9.61
C ARG A 42 -11.86 -11.73 10.22
N SER A 43 -12.15 -11.75 11.51
CA SER A 43 -12.96 -12.81 12.06
C SER A 43 -14.39 -12.57 11.60
N VAL A 44 -14.98 -13.52 10.88
CA VAL A 44 -16.41 -13.51 10.61
C VAL A 44 -17.08 -14.01 11.87
N LEU A 45 -17.39 -13.12 12.78
CA LEU A 45 -18.44 -13.38 13.75
C LEU A 45 -19.73 -13.56 12.93
N ALA A 46 -20.19 -14.82 12.84
CA ALA A 46 -21.52 -15.11 12.33
C ALA A 46 -22.50 -14.29 13.16
N GLY A 47 -22.92 -13.15 12.57
CA GLY A 47 -23.89 -12.26 13.17
C GLY A 47 -25.25 -12.94 13.23
N SER A 48 -25.48 -13.72 14.27
CA SER A 48 -26.79 -13.98 14.78
C SER A 48 -26.80 -13.54 16.23
N ALA A 49 -27.30 -12.34 16.45
CA ALA A 49 -27.68 -11.88 17.77
C ALA A 49 -28.57 -12.95 18.39
N GLY A 50 -28.07 -13.66 19.41
CA GLY A 50 -28.88 -14.49 20.28
C GLY A 50 -28.58 -15.99 20.36
N GLN A 51 -27.60 -16.54 19.64
CA GLN A 51 -27.18 -17.93 19.88
C GLN A 51 -25.80 -17.99 20.52
N THR A 52 -25.77 -18.36 21.78
CA THR A 52 -24.56 -18.81 22.48
C THR A 52 -24.05 -20.04 21.75
N SER A 53 -22.86 -19.95 21.14
CA SER A 53 -22.19 -21.08 20.49
C SER A 53 -21.97 -22.21 21.49
N ALA A 54 -22.66 -23.32 21.27
CA ALA A 54 -22.66 -24.45 22.18
C ALA A 54 -21.46 -25.39 22.01
N SER A 55 -20.43 -25.01 21.23
CA SER A 55 -19.23 -25.84 21.07
C SER A 55 -17.95 -25.03 20.85
N GLN A 56 -16.90 -25.35 21.62
CA GLN A 56 -15.54 -24.83 21.46
C GLN A 56 -14.96 -25.06 20.05
N VAL A 57 -15.47 -26.03 19.32
CA VAL A 57 -15.09 -26.32 17.93
C VAL A 57 -15.68 -25.30 16.97
N GLY A 58 -16.89 -24.80 17.25
CA GLY A 58 -17.52 -23.71 16.45
C GLY A 58 -16.77 -22.40 16.61
N ASP A 59 -16.28 -22.08 17.79
CA ASP A 59 -15.49 -20.89 18.06
C ASP A 59 -14.11 -20.98 17.40
N ALA A 60 -13.45 -22.13 17.44
CA ALA A 60 -12.17 -22.37 16.77
C ALA A 60 -12.29 -22.33 15.23
N VAL A 61 -13.42 -22.74 14.65
CA VAL A 61 -13.67 -22.66 13.20
C VAL A 61 -13.99 -21.21 12.78
N ASN A 62 -14.63 -20.43 13.63
CA ASN A 62 -14.89 -19.00 13.37
C ASN A 62 -13.64 -18.11 13.50
N ASP A 63 -12.61 -18.59 14.20
CA ASP A 63 -11.31 -17.92 14.35
C ASP A 63 -10.37 -18.10 13.12
N PHE A 64 -10.78 -18.88 12.12
CA PHE A 64 -10.09 -18.90 10.83
C PHE A 64 -10.36 -17.59 10.11
N GLY A 65 -9.43 -16.65 10.25
CA GLY A 65 -9.52 -15.33 9.66
C GLY A 65 -9.71 -15.41 8.14
N ILE A 66 -10.81 -14.85 7.67
CA ILE A 66 -10.96 -14.52 6.25
C ILE A 66 -10.12 -13.28 6.01
N LEU A 67 -9.32 -13.28 4.94
CA LEU A 67 -8.60 -12.09 4.53
C LEU A 67 -9.62 -10.95 4.33
N GLY A 68 -9.47 -9.89 5.12
CA GLY A 68 -10.37 -8.73 5.07
C GLY A 68 -10.00 -7.77 3.95
N GLY A 69 -8.76 -7.82 3.51
CA GLY A 69 -8.17 -6.93 2.50
C GLY A 69 -6.72 -6.58 2.82
N ASN A 70 -6.16 -5.65 2.05
CA ASN A 70 -4.80 -5.15 2.22
C ASN A 70 -4.87 -3.68 2.62
N LEU A 71 -4.26 -3.31 3.71
CA LEU A 71 -4.06 -1.91 4.12
C LEU A 71 -2.68 -1.45 3.70
N ILE A 72 -2.58 -0.20 3.26
CA ILE A 72 -1.31 0.43 2.94
C ILE A 72 -0.68 0.96 4.23
N ASP A 73 0.56 0.58 4.48
CA ASP A 73 1.34 1.16 5.58
C ASP A 73 1.74 2.59 5.22
N GLN A 74 1.15 3.57 5.90
CA GLN A 74 1.43 4.99 5.70
C GLN A 74 2.73 5.46 6.39
N GLY A 75 3.45 4.57 7.08
CA GLY A 75 4.71 4.88 7.73
C GLY A 75 5.76 5.44 6.76
N GLN A 76 6.62 6.33 7.24
CA GLN A 76 7.66 6.97 6.44
C GLN A 76 8.79 6.00 6.08
N GLY A 77 9.28 6.08 4.84
CA GLY A 77 10.50 5.40 4.38
C GLY A 77 11.77 6.20 4.70
N THR A 78 12.92 5.65 4.32
CA THR A 78 14.20 6.33 4.48
C THR A 78 14.36 7.44 3.46
N LEU A 79 14.74 8.65 3.89
CA LEU A 79 15.05 9.76 3.01
C LEU A 79 16.50 9.65 2.53
N THR A 80 16.72 9.81 1.23
CA THR A 80 18.04 9.71 0.60
C THR A 80 18.26 10.94 -0.27
N ALA A 81 19.34 11.68 -0.01
CA ALA A 81 19.71 12.84 -0.80
C ALA A 81 20.18 12.42 -2.21
N THR A 82 19.61 13.06 -3.24
CA THR A 82 19.96 12.83 -4.65
C THR A 82 20.70 14.01 -5.27
N GLY A 83 20.49 15.20 -4.72
CA GLY A 83 21.04 16.45 -5.25
C GLY A 83 20.32 17.00 -6.48
N ASN A 84 19.30 16.30 -7.02
CA ASN A 84 18.47 16.82 -8.10
C ASN A 84 17.43 17.80 -7.54
N PRO A 85 17.39 19.06 -7.97
CA PRO A 85 16.48 20.07 -7.42
C PRO A 85 14.99 19.80 -7.67
N LEU A 86 14.64 18.88 -8.57
CA LEU A 86 13.26 18.47 -8.86
C LEU A 86 12.83 17.24 -8.03
N ASP A 87 13.77 16.59 -7.34
CA ASP A 87 13.44 15.51 -6.42
C ASP A 87 12.98 16.09 -5.09
N LEU A 88 11.80 15.71 -4.66
CA LEU A 88 11.16 16.22 -3.46
C LEU A 88 10.76 15.06 -2.55
N ALA A 89 11.16 15.10 -1.29
CA ALA A 89 10.73 14.13 -0.29
C ALA A 89 9.85 14.79 0.76
N LEU A 90 8.84 14.07 1.24
CA LEU A 90 8.03 14.49 2.38
C LEU A 90 8.67 14.00 3.68
N ASN A 91 8.88 14.90 4.62
CA ASN A 91 9.27 14.59 5.99
C ASN A 91 8.04 14.80 6.89
N GLY A 92 7.35 13.70 7.21
CA GLY A 92 6.08 13.71 7.92
C GLY A 92 4.96 13.00 7.16
N PRO A 93 3.72 13.03 7.69
CA PRO A 93 2.57 12.37 7.07
C PRO A 93 2.09 13.10 5.83
N GLY A 94 1.40 12.40 4.91
CA GLY A 94 0.76 12.95 3.71
C GLY A 94 1.29 12.36 2.42
N PHE A 95 0.81 12.88 1.29
CA PHE A 95 1.12 12.44 -0.06
C PHE A 95 1.11 13.65 -1.00
N PHE A 96 1.88 13.59 -2.05
CA PHE A 96 1.73 14.48 -3.19
C PHE A 96 0.47 14.13 -3.96
N ALA A 97 -0.23 15.12 -4.50
CA ALA A 97 -1.35 14.91 -5.40
C ALA A 97 -0.91 15.06 -6.86
N ILE A 98 -1.38 14.17 -7.70
CA ILE A 98 -1.11 14.16 -9.15
C ILE A 98 -2.41 14.00 -9.93
N GLN A 99 -2.44 14.58 -11.14
CA GLN A 99 -3.57 14.44 -12.05
C GLN A 99 -3.34 13.26 -12.98
N ALA A 100 -3.88 12.10 -12.62
CA ALA A 100 -3.85 10.92 -13.49
C ALA A 100 -5.05 10.88 -14.44
N SER A 101 -5.04 9.97 -15.40
CA SER A 101 -6.13 9.80 -16.39
C SER A 101 -7.48 9.45 -15.76
N GLN A 102 -7.47 8.81 -14.59
CA GLN A 102 -8.67 8.38 -13.84
C GLN A 102 -9.07 9.36 -12.72
N GLY A 103 -8.46 10.55 -12.68
CA GLY A 103 -8.70 11.55 -11.64
C GLY A 103 -7.48 11.83 -10.77
N VAL A 104 -7.71 12.49 -9.65
CA VAL A 104 -6.65 12.81 -8.70
C VAL A 104 -6.18 11.54 -7.99
N GLN A 105 -4.88 11.31 -8.02
CA GLN A 105 -4.22 10.22 -7.30
C GLN A 105 -3.13 10.79 -6.39
N TYR A 106 -2.67 9.97 -5.46
CA TYR A 106 -1.74 10.36 -4.41
C TYR A 106 -0.50 9.49 -4.47
N THR A 107 0.67 10.08 -4.25
CA THR A 107 1.94 9.36 -4.30
C THR A 107 2.92 9.88 -3.27
N ARG A 108 3.88 9.04 -2.88
CA ARG A 108 5.08 9.42 -2.13
C ARG A 108 6.32 9.47 -3.03
N ASP A 109 6.17 9.07 -4.29
CA ASP A 109 7.25 9.25 -5.26
C ASP A 109 7.37 10.72 -5.63
N GLY A 110 8.46 11.34 -5.22
CA GLY A 110 8.80 12.73 -5.47
C GLY A 110 9.82 12.92 -6.60
N GLY A 111 10.08 11.88 -7.39
CA GLY A 111 10.94 11.95 -8.59
C GLY A 111 10.25 12.70 -9.71
N PHE A 112 10.18 14.02 -9.59
CA PHE A 112 9.48 14.86 -10.56
C PHE A 112 10.38 15.35 -11.69
N THR A 113 9.74 15.71 -12.80
CA THR A 113 10.39 16.32 -13.95
C THR A 113 9.61 17.55 -14.39
N ARG A 114 10.25 18.40 -15.17
CA ARG A 114 9.58 19.54 -15.78
C ARG A 114 9.29 19.24 -17.24
N SER A 115 8.04 19.40 -17.67
CA SER A 115 7.64 19.27 -19.07
C SER A 115 8.19 20.41 -19.94
N ASP A 116 8.11 20.27 -21.27
CA ASP A 116 8.47 21.32 -22.22
C ASP A 116 7.62 22.59 -22.05
N THR A 117 6.39 22.45 -21.54
CA THR A 117 5.49 23.57 -21.23
C THR A 117 5.72 24.16 -19.83
N GLY A 118 6.70 23.64 -19.08
CA GLY A 118 7.02 24.11 -17.73
C GLY A 118 6.19 23.51 -16.60
N VAL A 119 5.31 22.56 -16.88
CA VAL A 119 4.51 21.91 -15.83
C VAL A 119 5.36 20.90 -15.06
N LEU A 120 5.26 20.93 -13.73
CA LEU A 120 5.85 19.90 -12.86
C LEU A 120 5.03 18.62 -13.01
N GLN A 121 5.69 17.52 -13.34
CA GLN A 121 5.04 16.24 -13.62
C GLN A 121 5.84 15.06 -13.10
N THR A 122 5.17 13.89 -12.97
CA THR A 122 5.84 12.62 -12.71
C THR A 122 6.66 12.15 -13.91
N MET A 123 7.46 11.11 -13.75
CA MET A 123 8.19 10.46 -14.86
C MET A 123 7.23 9.90 -15.93
N GLN A 124 5.96 9.65 -15.60
CA GLN A 124 4.92 9.20 -16.52
C GLN A 124 4.18 10.34 -17.22
N GLY A 125 4.52 11.60 -16.91
CA GLY A 125 3.92 12.78 -17.51
C GLY A 125 2.65 13.29 -16.83
N GLU A 126 2.35 12.84 -15.62
CA GLU A 126 1.17 13.26 -14.87
C GLU A 126 1.47 14.53 -14.08
N PRO A 127 0.68 15.62 -14.26
CA PRO A 127 0.89 16.89 -13.55
C PRO A 127 0.81 16.75 -12.03
N VAL A 128 1.73 17.38 -11.32
CA VAL A 128 1.70 17.54 -9.86
C VAL A 128 0.77 18.72 -9.53
N LEU A 129 -0.07 18.53 -8.51
CA LEU A 129 -1.10 19.49 -8.13
C LEU A 129 -0.67 20.32 -6.91
N ASP A 130 -1.12 21.56 -6.91
CA ASP A 130 -1.05 22.44 -5.75
C ASP A 130 -2.13 22.12 -4.71
N ALA A 131 -2.16 22.86 -3.61
CA ALA A 131 -3.17 22.71 -2.55
C ALA A 131 -4.63 22.97 -3.01
N ASN A 132 -4.81 23.63 -4.19
CA ASN A 132 -6.11 23.92 -4.79
C ASN A 132 -6.50 22.92 -5.89
N GLY A 133 -5.67 21.90 -6.13
CA GLY A 133 -5.88 20.90 -7.18
C GLY A 133 -5.55 21.41 -8.59
N GLN A 134 -4.70 22.43 -8.70
CA GLN A 134 -4.28 22.97 -10.00
C GLN A 134 -2.85 22.49 -10.34
N PRO A 135 -2.55 22.21 -11.63
CA PRO A 135 -1.20 21.87 -12.07
C PRO A 135 -0.19 22.99 -11.77
N ILE A 136 0.96 22.62 -11.24
CA ILE A 136 2.03 23.56 -10.89
C ILE A 136 2.87 23.83 -12.14
N THR A 137 2.99 25.12 -12.52
CA THR A 137 3.84 25.54 -13.63
C THR A 137 5.10 26.23 -13.11
N ILE A 138 6.26 25.72 -13.49
CA ILE A 138 7.57 26.22 -13.10
C ILE A 138 8.24 26.88 -14.31
N PRO A 139 8.47 28.19 -14.28
CA PRO A 139 9.21 28.89 -15.35
C PRO A 139 10.67 28.41 -15.43
N ALA A 140 11.37 28.78 -16.51
CA ALA A 140 12.79 28.47 -16.65
C ALA A 140 13.62 29.29 -15.64
N GLY A 141 14.49 28.63 -14.87
CA GLY A 141 15.34 29.30 -13.89
C GLY A 141 15.86 28.34 -12.85
N ALA A 142 16.60 28.86 -11.86
CA ALA A 142 17.06 28.08 -10.72
C ALA A 142 15.90 27.87 -9.74
N LEU A 143 15.56 26.59 -9.53
CA LEU A 143 14.46 26.18 -8.64
C LEU A 143 14.93 26.08 -7.20
N SER A 144 14.15 26.63 -6.28
CA SER A 144 14.29 26.42 -4.85
C SER A 144 12.92 26.11 -4.25
N VAL A 145 12.85 25.03 -3.48
CA VAL A 145 11.63 24.61 -2.76
C VAL A 145 11.87 24.76 -1.27
N ALA A 146 11.04 25.56 -0.62
CA ALA A 146 11.10 25.75 0.82
C ALA A 146 10.45 24.57 1.55
N SER A 147 10.77 24.41 2.83
CA SER A 147 10.24 23.31 3.64
C SER A 147 8.71 23.32 3.79
N ASP A 148 8.06 24.47 3.59
CA ASP A 148 6.60 24.59 3.59
C ASP A 148 5.95 24.22 2.23
N GLY A 149 6.76 23.81 1.24
CA GLY A 149 6.34 23.47 -0.11
C GLY A 149 6.25 24.64 -1.09
N SER A 150 6.61 25.84 -0.67
CA SER A 150 6.63 27.01 -1.57
C SER A 150 7.76 26.87 -2.59
N ILE A 151 7.39 26.93 -3.88
CA ILE A 151 8.32 26.85 -5.00
C ILE A 151 8.70 28.27 -5.42
N SER A 152 9.96 28.60 -5.38
CA SER A 152 10.51 29.84 -5.91
C SER A 152 11.47 29.56 -7.06
N VAL A 153 11.41 30.42 -8.07
CA VAL A 153 12.28 30.34 -9.25
C VAL A 153 13.05 31.65 -9.38
N THR A 154 14.37 31.53 -9.41
CA THR A 154 15.25 32.66 -9.64
C THR A 154 15.61 32.73 -11.12
N THR A 155 15.28 33.85 -11.75
CA THR A 155 15.60 34.18 -13.14
C THR A 155 16.56 35.35 -13.17
N ALA A 156 17.01 35.75 -14.35
CA ALA A 156 17.84 36.96 -14.53
C ALA A 156 17.12 38.25 -14.09
N GLU A 157 15.78 38.23 -14.05
CA GLU A 157 14.92 39.38 -13.70
C GLU A 157 14.57 39.45 -12.21
N GLY A 158 14.91 38.39 -11.43
CA GLY A 158 14.63 38.29 -10.02
C GLY A 158 14.08 36.93 -9.57
N SER A 159 13.72 36.83 -8.29
CA SER A 159 13.08 35.63 -7.74
C SER A 159 11.58 35.81 -7.62
N ALA A 160 10.81 34.85 -8.10
CA ALA A 160 9.36 34.84 -8.04
C ALA A 160 8.85 33.51 -7.46
N ILE A 161 7.74 33.54 -6.71
CA ILE A 161 7.04 32.35 -6.25
C ILE A 161 6.23 31.80 -7.43
N ALA A 162 6.52 30.56 -7.82
CA ALA A 162 5.83 29.87 -8.91
C ALA A 162 4.58 29.10 -8.44
N GLY A 163 4.53 28.73 -7.16
CA GLY A 163 3.41 27.97 -6.59
C GLY A 163 3.76 27.35 -5.24
N LYS A 164 2.88 26.49 -4.76
CA LYS A 164 3.09 25.69 -3.55
C LYS A 164 2.67 24.25 -3.80
N VAL A 165 3.51 23.28 -3.49
CA VAL A 165 3.18 21.86 -3.63
C VAL A 165 2.06 21.50 -2.66
N GLY A 166 1.01 20.84 -3.16
CA GLY A 166 -0.07 20.33 -2.35
C GLY A 166 0.35 19.04 -1.62
N VAL A 167 0.21 19.04 -0.31
CA VAL A 167 0.40 17.83 0.51
C VAL A 167 -0.91 17.47 1.17
N PHE A 168 -1.34 16.23 0.99
CA PHE A 168 -2.64 15.74 1.41
C PHE A 168 -2.50 14.53 2.32
N GLY A 169 -3.19 14.55 3.46
CA GLY A 169 -3.21 13.48 4.43
C GLY A 169 -4.55 12.77 4.46
N PHE A 170 -4.50 11.53 4.91
CA PHE A 170 -5.66 10.68 5.16
C PHE A 170 -5.63 10.20 6.61
N PRO A 171 -6.80 9.89 7.21
CA PRO A 171 -6.84 9.16 8.48
C PRO A 171 -6.03 7.86 8.40
N ALA A 172 -5.38 7.48 9.50
CA ALA A 172 -4.45 6.35 9.54
C ALA A 172 -5.10 4.99 9.19
N ASP A 173 -6.40 4.88 9.37
CA ASP A 173 -7.25 3.72 9.07
C ASP A 173 -7.91 3.77 7.70
N THR A 174 -7.56 4.78 6.87
CA THR A 174 -8.10 4.88 5.52
C THR A 174 -7.51 3.80 4.63
N ASP A 175 -8.38 3.00 4.03
CA ASP A 175 -8.02 1.96 3.07
C ASP A 175 -7.76 2.59 1.68
N LEU A 176 -6.56 3.15 1.49
CA LEU A 176 -6.15 3.70 0.20
C LEU A 176 -6.01 2.58 -0.82
N VAL A 177 -6.59 2.78 -2.00
CA VAL A 177 -6.56 1.79 -3.07
C VAL A 177 -5.33 1.98 -3.95
N ALA A 178 -4.45 0.98 -4.01
CA ALA A 178 -3.29 1.00 -4.89
C ALA A 178 -3.72 0.97 -6.36
N GLN A 179 -3.22 1.94 -7.15
CA GLN A 179 -3.51 2.07 -8.60
C GLN A 179 -2.32 1.67 -9.47
N GLY A 180 -1.29 1.09 -8.88
CA GLY A 180 -0.02 0.79 -9.54
C GLY A 180 0.92 1.99 -9.62
N ALA A 181 2.19 1.74 -10.00
CA ALA A 181 3.24 2.77 -10.10
C ALA A 181 3.33 3.70 -8.86
N ASN A 182 3.21 3.14 -7.66
CA ASN A 182 3.24 3.83 -6.37
C ASN A 182 2.21 4.95 -6.22
N ARG A 183 1.06 4.78 -6.88
CA ARG A 183 -0.08 5.70 -6.83
C ARG A 183 -1.22 5.09 -6.06
N PHE A 184 -1.93 5.95 -5.34
CA PHE A 184 -3.04 5.57 -4.48
C PHE A 184 -4.26 6.43 -4.79
N ALA A 185 -5.42 5.83 -4.77
CA ALA A 185 -6.69 6.54 -4.83
C ALA A 185 -7.34 6.56 -3.44
N ALA A 186 -7.99 7.66 -3.12
CA ALA A 186 -8.86 7.71 -1.94
C ALA A 186 -10.11 6.85 -2.19
N PRO A 187 -10.58 6.10 -1.20
CA PRO A 187 -11.86 5.41 -1.30
C PRO A 187 -13.02 6.40 -1.39
N ASP A 188 -14.13 5.95 -1.97
CA ASP A 188 -15.32 6.77 -2.15
C ASP A 188 -15.79 7.40 -0.83
N GLY A 189 -16.05 8.71 -0.87
CA GLY A 189 -16.53 9.46 0.29
C GLY A 189 -15.46 9.94 1.27
N VAL A 190 -14.19 9.55 1.11
CA VAL A 190 -13.09 10.05 1.91
C VAL A 190 -12.48 11.28 1.22
N GLN A 191 -12.53 12.42 1.91
CA GLN A 191 -11.91 13.64 1.45
C GLN A 191 -10.51 13.76 2.08
N PRO A 192 -9.45 13.98 1.27
CA PRO A 192 -8.13 14.27 1.81
C PRO A 192 -8.14 15.62 2.53
N ALA A 193 -7.38 15.73 3.59
CA ALA A 193 -7.13 17.00 4.26
C ALA A 193 -5.74 17.52 3.87
N SER A 194 -5.61 18.82 3.66
CA SER A 194 -4.29 19.43 3.54
C SER A 194 -3.54 19.26 4.86
N VAL A 195 -2.31 18.77 4.80
CA VAL A 195 -1.46 18.57 5.98
C VAL A 195 -0.16 19.33 5.84
N ASP A 196 0.35 19.81 6.96
CA ASP A 196 1.66 20.44 7.03
C ASP A 196 2.72 19.35 7.23
N ALA A 197 3.35 18.92 6.13
CA ALA A 197 4.56 18.11 6.15
C ALA A 197 5.72 18.94 5.62
N ALA A 198 6.91 18.74 6.20
CA ALA A 198 8.09 19.40 5.68
C ALA A 198 8.51 18.75 4.35
N ILE A 199 8.84 19.60 3.36
CA ILE A 199 9.37 19.12 2.07
C ILE A 199 10.88 19.30 2.07
N GLU A 200 11.60 18.24 1.75
CA GLU A 200 13.05 18.25 1.52
C GLU A 200 13.34 18.24 0.02
N GLN A 201 13.95 19.31 -0.46
CA GLN A 201 14.41 19.40 -1.84
C GLN A 201 15.71 18.62 -2.03
N GLY A 202 15.88 17.99 -3.19
CA GLY A 202 17.08 17.20 -3.52
C GLY A 202 17.16 15.86 -2.81
N SER A 203 16.04 15.34 -2.35
CA SER A 203 15.92 14.05 -1.66
C SER A 203 14.75 13.27 -2.21
N LEU A 204 14.84 11.94 -2.14
CA LEU A 204 13.75 11.01 -2.46
C LEU A 204 13.46 10.13 -1.25
N GLU A 205 12.20 9.76 -1.10
CA GLU A 205 11.78 8.82 -0.08
C GLU A 205 11.80 7.39 -0.64
N GLY A 206 12.58 6.49 -0.04
CA GLY A 206 12.60 5.08 -0.37
C GLY A 206 11.35 4.34 0.10
N ALA A 207 11.29 3.04 -0.17
CA ALA A 207 10.25 2.18 0.38
C ALA A 207 10.27 2.19 1.92
N ASN A 208 9.10 2.05 2.53
CA ASN A 208 8.98 1.90 3.98
C ASN A 208 9.14 0.44 4.45
N LEU A 209 9.73 -0.40 3.61
CA LEU A 209 10.07 -1.79 3.89
C LEU A 209 11.56 -2.02 3.69
N ASP A 210 12.20 -2.64 4.67
CA ASP A 210 13.55 -3.16 4.53
C ASP A 210 13.54 -4.53 3.85
N ALA A 211 14.40 -4.73 2.84
CA ALA A 211 14.49 -5.95 2.06
C ALA A 211 14.82 -7.20 2.90
N VAL A 212 15.61 -7.04 3.98
CA VAL A 212 15.94 -8.16 4.88
C VAL A 212 14.70 -8.61 5.64
N HIS A 213 13.94 -7.67 6.22
CA HIS A 213 12.67 -7.97 6.88
C HIS A 213 11.64 -8.53 5.91
N GLY A 214 11.54 -7.97 4.70
CA GLY A 214 10.66 -8.47 3.65
C GLY A 214 10.97 -9.92 3.26
N THR A 215 12.24 -10.27 3.13
CA THR A 215 12.68 -11.64 2.84
C THR A 215 12.31 -12.61 3.97
N MET A 216 12.53 -12.21 5.23
CA MET A 216 12.16 -13.03 6.39
C MET A 216 10.64 -13.25 6.45
N GLN A 217 9.86 -12.21 6.20
CA GLN A 217 8.40 -12.29 6.17
C GLN A 217 7.91 -13.22 5.05
N LEU A 218 8.48 -13.12 3.84
CA LEU A 218 8.19 -14.01 2.72
C LEU A 218 8.42 -15.48 3.09
N ILE A 219 9.59 -15.80 3.67
CA ILE A 219 9.92 -17.17 4.11
C ILE A 219 8.94 -17.69 5.17
N LEU A 220 8.55 -16.83 6.13
CA LEU A 220 7.59 -17.21 7.17
C LEU A 220 6.22 -17.54 6.57
N VAL A 221 5.71 -16.68 5.68
CA VAL A 221 4.41 -16.88 5.02
C VAL A 221 4.44 -18.11 4.12
N GLN A 222 5.54 -18.32 3.38
CA GLN A 222 5.74 -19.51 2.56
C GLN A 222 5.68 -20.79 3.39
N ARG A 223 6.39 -20.85 4.52
CA ARG A 223 6.34 -22.00 5.42
C ARG A 223 4.94 -22.25 5.98
N GLN A 224 4.20 -21.20 6.29
CA GLN A 224 2.82 -21.33 6.77
C GLN A 224 1.90 -21.90 5.68
N ALA A 225 2.06 -21.44 4.43
CA ALA A 225 1.31 -21.97 3.29
C ALA A 225 1.64 -23.47 3.04
N GLU A 226 2.92 -23.84 3.06
CA GLU A 226 3.35 -25.24 2.93
C GLU A 226 2.79 -26.14 4.05
N MET A 227 2.81 -25.67 5.29
CA MET A 227 2.23 -26.42 6.41
C MET A 227 0.73 -26.62 6.22
N MET A 228 0.00 -25.60 5.76
CA MET A 228 -1.43 -25.70 5.49
C MET A 228 -1.73 -26.68 4.35
N GLN A 229 -0.95 -26.66 3.27
CA GLN A 229 -1.06 -27.62 2.16
C GLN A 229 -0.83 -29.06 2.63
N LYS A 230 0.20 -29.28 3.46
CA LYS A 230 0.46 -30.60 4.06
C LYS A 230 -0.69 -31.07 4.94
N ALA A 231 -1.21 -30.20 5.80
CA ALA A 231 -2.35 -30.52 6.65
C ALA A 231 -3.59 -30.91 5.81
N LEU A 232 -3.89 -30.17 4.76
CA LEU A 232 -4.97 -30.48 3.82
C LEU A 232 -4.75 -31.81 3.11
N SER A 233 -3.52 -32.12 2.68
CA SER A 233 -3.21 -33.38 2.01
C SER A 233 -3.37 -34.60 2.93
N VAL A 234 -2.93 -34.48 4.19
CA VAL A 234 -3.14 -35.53 5.21
C VAL A 234 -4.64 -35.75 5.45
N PHE A 235 -5.38 -34.65 5.62
CA PHE A 235 -6.83 -34.72 5.84
C PHE A 235 -7.57 -35.40 4.68
N ASN A 236 -7.24 -35.05 3.43
CA ASN A 236 -7.81 -35.68 2.25
C ASN A 236 -7.44 -37.17 2.14
N ASN A 237 -6.20 -37.56 2.45
CA ASN A 237 -5.75 -38.94 2.38
C ASN A 237 -6.43 -39.82 3.47
N ASP A 238 -6.52 -39.32 4.68
CA ASP A 238 -7.18 -40.04 5.77
C ASP A 238 -8.68 -40.17 5.53
N PHE A 239 -9.31 -39.12 5.00
CA PHE A 239 -10.72 -39.16 4.62
C PHE A 239 -11.00 -40.19 3.53
N ASN A 240 -10.19 -40.17 2.44
CA ASN A 240 -10.34 -41.10 1.33
C ASN A 240 -10.08 -42.55 1.78
N LYS A 241 -9.12 -42.79 2.70
CA LYS A 241 -8.84 -44.11 3.27
C LYS A 241 -10.01 -44.62 4.08
N THR A 242 -10.54 -43.78 4.98
CA THR A 242 -11.69 -44.15 5.82
C THR A 242 -12.92 -44.45 4.99
N ALA A 243 -13.20 -43.62 3.96
CA ALA A 243 -14.30 -43.82 3.03
C ALA A 243 -14.16 -45.14 2.24
N ALA A 244 -12.96 -45.49 1.79
CA ALA A 244 -12.69 -46.73 1.08
C ALA A 244 -12.80 -47.97 1.97
N GLU A 245 -12.38 -47.86 3.25
CA GLU A 245 -12.49 -48.97 4.23
C GLU A 245 -13.94 -49.20 4.66
N ASP A 246 -14.78 -48.17 4.76
CA ASP A 246 -16.18 -48.32 5.17
C ASP A 246 -17.08 -48.78 4.00
N LEU A 247 -16.81 -48.30 2.76
CA LEU A 247 -17.53 -48.78 1.58
C LEU A 247 -17.16 -50.20 1.13
N GLY A 248 -15.99 -50.68 1.52
CA GLY A 248 -15.54 -52.05 1.23
C GLY A 248 -16.11 -53.12 2.17
N LYS A 249 -16.93 -52.74 3.17
CA LYS A 249 -17.55 -53.65 4.14
C LYS A 249 -19.06 -53.91 3.94
N VAL A 250 -19.63 -53.37 2.85
CA VAL A 250 -21.05 -53.60 2.47
C VAL A 250 -21.14 -54.67 1.33
#